data_3da731bb3600dff6fabd90b47ab70b2f
#
_entry.id   3da731bb3600dff6fabd90b47ab70b2f
#
_cell.length_a   1.000
_cell.length_b   1.000
_cell.length_c   1.000
_cell.angle_alpha   90.00
_cell.angle_beta   90.00
_cell.angle_gamma   90.00
#
_symmetry.space_group_name_H-M   'P 1'
#
loop_
_entity.id
_entity.type
_entity.pdbx_description
1 polymer ?
#
loop_
_entity_poly.entity_id
_entity_poly.type
_entity_poly.pdbx_seq_one_letter_code
_entity_poly.pdbx_strand_id
1 'polypeptide(L)'
;MTKQSSSARADARGLRVILIRSSFNAVVVDGLVRGAQDALRAMGARDADVTTVDVPGAFELPLAASVAARSGRWDAIVALGAVIRGETDHYEHIAREAAAGLAAVARESSVPVGFGVLTVSEEAHAHARAAPGPDNKGAEAARAAVATARLLRSLRAKPARAPRARARRRRPAARPRGKIV
;
A
#
# COMPACT_ATOMS: atom_id res chain seq x y z
N MET A 1 6.78 11.24 21.16
CA MET A 1 7.25 10.49 19.97
C MET A 1 7.03 9.01 20.23
N THR A 2 5.95 8.46 19.77
CA THR A 2 5.59 7.05 19.99
C THR A 2 6.35 6.21 18.97
N LYS A 3 7.31 5.38 19.42
CA LYS A 3 7.94 4.35 18.59
C LYS A 3 6.83 3.46 18.05
N GLN A 4 6.64 3.48 16.72
CA GLN A 4 5.81 2.47 16.05
C GLN A 4 6.39 1.09 16.41
N SER A 5 5.56 0.29 17.08
CA SER A 5 5.84 -1.12 17.33
C SER A 5 6.17 -1.82 16.01
N SER A 6 7.07 -2.80 16.07
CA SER A 6 7.54 -3.63 14.98
C SER A 6 6.36 -4.13 14.12
N SER A 7 6.00 -3.38 13.08
CA SER A 7 5.19 -3.93 11.99
C SER A 7 6.02 -5.05 11.36
N ALA A 8 5.45 -6.24 11.24
CA ALA A 8 6.02 -7.29 10.40
C ALA A 8 6.48 -6.61 9.10
N ARG A 9 7.78 -6.80 8.72
CA ARG A 9 8.37 -6.15 7.56
C ARG A 9 7.41 -6.33 6.38
N ALA A 10 6.85 -5.23 5.89
CA ALA A 10 5.96 -5.27 4.74
C ALA A 10 6.70 -5.96 3.60
N ASP A 11 6.07 -6.97 2.99
CA ASP A 11 6.65 -7.79 1.93
C ASP A 11 5.96 -7.48 0.61
N ALA A 12 6.67 -6.93 -0.36
CA ALA A 12 6.14 -6.54 -1.66
C ALA A 12 6.27 -7.64 -2.74
N ARG A 13 6.87 -8.79 -2.44
CA ARG A 13 7.09 -9.87 -3.41
C ARG A 13 5.78 -10.34 -4.04
N GLY A 14 5.71 -10.33 -5.38
CA GLY A 14 4.51 -10.73 -6.12
C GLY A 14 3.30 -9.80 -5.95
N LEU A 15 3.51 -8.57 -5.52
CA LEU A 15 2.55 -7.47 -5.64
C LEU A 15 2.88 -6.64 -6.86
N ARG A 16 1.88 -6.34 -7.67
CA ARG A 16 1.97 -5.39 -8.78
C ARG A 16 1.58 -4.01 -8.27
N VAL A 17 2.51 -3.07 -8.32
CA VAL A 17 2.35 -1.73 -7.76
C VAL A 17 2.46 -0.69 -8.87
N ILE A 18 1.51 0.25 -8.90
CA ILE A 18 1.61 1.42 -9.75
C ILE A 18 1.91 2.67 -8.92
N LEU A 19 2.95 3.41 -9.33
CA LEU A 19 3.26 4.75 -8.86
C LEU A 19 2.62 5.74 -9.82
N ILE A 20 1.73 6.59 -9.35
CA ILE A 20 1.12 7.66 -10.13
C ILE A 20 1.70 8.96 -9.60
N ARG A 21 2.48 9.66 -10.42
CA ARG A 21 3.19 10.87 -10.00
C ARG A 21 2.67 12.12 -10.72
N SER A 22 2.56 13.23 -10.01
CA SER A 22 2.32 14.52 -10.65
C SER A 22 3.60 15.07 -11.28
N SER A 23 3.48 15.67 -12.47
CA SER A 23 4.61 16.35 -13.13
C SER A 23 4.89 17.73 -12.54
N PHE A 24 3.91 18.36 -11.90
CA PHE A 24 4.08 19.64 -11.23
C PHE A 24 4.97 19.49 -9.99
N ASN A 25 5.85 20.46 -9.71
CA ASN A 25 6.89 20.39 -8.68
C ASN A 25 7.84 19.18 -8.87
N ALA A 26 8.27 18.93 -10.11
CA ALA A 26 8.98 17.73 -10.53
C ALA A 26 10.18 17.38 -9.65
N VAL A 27 11.01 18.35 -9.24
CA VAL A 27 12.21 18.10 -8.41
C VAL A 27 11.85 17.41 -7.08
N VAL A 28 10.79 17.88 -6.42
CA VAL A 28 10.30 17.29 -5.18
C VAL A 28 9.68 15.92 -5.45
N VAL A 29 8.82 15.83 -6.47
CA VAL A 29 8.11 14.59 -6.80
C VAL A 29 9.07 13.49 -7.23
N ASP A 30 10.13 13.80 -7.95
CA ASP A 30 11.20 12.85 -8.29
C ASP A 30 11.87 12.26 -7.03
N GLY A 31 12.07 13.09 -6.01
CA GLY A 31 12.55 12.61 -4.71
C GLY A 31 11.61 11.64 -4.04
N LEU A 32 10.29 11.91 -4.10
CA LEU A 32 9.27 10.99 -3.59
C LEU A 32 9.23 9.67 -4.37
N VAL A 33 9.32 9.74 -5.71
CA VAL A 33 9.34 8.56 -6.58
C VAL A 33 10.54 7.68 -6.26
N ARG A 34 11.75 8.27 -6.18
CA ARG A 34 12.96 7.52 -5.79
C ARG A 34 12.79 6.84 -4.44
N GLY A 35 12.30 7.57 -3.43
CA GLY A 35 12.05 7.00 -2.12
C GLY A 35 11.04 5.84 -2.14
N ALA A 36 9.95 5.96 -2.91
CA ALA A 36 8.96 4.91 -3.07
C ALA A 36 9.55 3.66 -3.74
N GLN A 37 10.31 3.84 -4.83
CA GLN A 37 10.98 2.76 -5.55
C GLN A 37 12.00 2.03 -4.67
N ASP A 38 12.84 2.76 -3.93
CA ASP A 38 13.82 2.18 -3.02
C ASP A 38 13.15 1.40 -1.89
N ALA A 39 12.06 1.91 -1.34
CA ALA A 39 11.27 1.21 -0.34
C ALA A 39 10.64 -0.08 -0.90
N LEU A 40 10.10 -0.06 -2.11
CA LEU A 40 9.54 -1.23 -2.77
C LEU A 40 10.60 -2.30 -3.03
N ARG A 41 11.79 -1.91 -3.54
CA ARG A 41 12.92 -2.84 -3.71
C ARG A 41 13.37 -3.45 -2.39
N ALA A 42 13.50 -2.63 -1.34
CA ALA A 42 13.85 -3.10 0.00
C ALA A 42 12.82 -4.08 0.60
N MET A 43 11.56 -3.99 0.17
CA MET A 43 10.48 -4.93 0.51
C MET A 43 10.40 -6.13 -0.45
N GLY A 44 11.32 -6.27 -1.41
CA GLY A 44 11.42 -7.41 -2.31
C GLY A 44 10.54 -7.33 -3.57
N ALA A 45 10.03 -6.14 -3.94
CA ALA A 45 9.40 -5.95 -5.25
C ALA A 45 10.43 -6.11 -6.36
N ARG A 46 10.03 -6.74 -7.47
CA ARG A 46 10.84 -6.78 -8.69
C ARG A 46 10.54 -5.52 -9.52
N ASP A 47 11.51 -5.02 -10.25
CA ASP A 47 11.31 -3.85 -11.10
C ASP A 47 10.18 -4.06 -12.14
N ALA A 48 10.02 -5.28 -12.66
CA ALA A 48 8.94 -5.65 -13.57
C ALA A 48 7.53 -5.59 -12.95
N ASP A 49 7.42 -5.61 -11.62
CA ASP A 49 6.17 -5.54 -10.89
C ASP A 49 5.81 -4.10 -10.46
N VAL A 50 6.69 -3.12 -10.78
CA VAL A 50 6.48 -1.71 -10.43
C VAL A 50 6.41 -0.87 -11.71
N THR A 51 5.30 -0.17 -11.90
CA THR A 51 5.12 0.73 -13.04
C THR A 51 4.96 2.16 -12.53
N THR A 52 5.60 3.12 -13.20
CA THR A 52 5.42 4.55 -12.92
C THR A 52 4.74 5.21 -14.11
N VAL A 53 3.73 6.04 -13.83
CA VAL A 53 3.01 6.85 -14.82
C VAL A 53 2.87 8.29 -14.35
N ASP A 54 2.79 9.21 -15.28
CA ASP A 54 2.72 10.63 -15.03
C ASP A 54 1.30 11.17 -15.22
N VAL A 55 0.93 12.14 -14.38
CA VAL A 55 -0.23 13.01 -14.57
C VAL A 55 0.20 14.49 -14.47
N PRO A 56 -0.53 15.45 -15.04
CA PRO A 56 -0.13 16.85 -15.01
C PRO A 56 0.07 17.41 -13.61
N GLY A 57 -0.89 17.24 -12.71
CA GLY A 57 -0.88 17.79 -11.37
C GLY A 57 -1.44 16.85 -10.32
N ALA A 58 -1.49 17.32 -9.08
CA ALA A 58 -2.05 16.55 -7.97
C ALA A 58 -3.58 16.36 -8.10
N PHE A 59 -4.26 17.26 -8.80
CA PHE A 59 -5.71 17.19 -9.02
C PHE A 59 -6.11 16.00 -9.91
N GLU A 60 -5.24 15.58 -10.81
CA GLU A 60 -5.50 14.45 -11.72
C GLU A 60 -5.19 13.07 -11.09
N LEU A 61 -4.47 13.03 -9.96
CA LEU A 61 -4.12 11.78 -9.27
C LEU A 61 -5.34 10.90 -8.95
N PRO A 62 -6.48 11.43 -8.41
CA PRO A 62 -7.64 10.61 -8.09
C PRO A 62 -8.26 9.94 -9.32
N LEU A 63 -8.36 10.65 -10.44
CA LEU A 63 -8.92 10.10 -11.67
C LEU A 63 -8.04 8.95 -12.20
N ALA A 64 -6.74 9.17 -12.30
CA ALA A 64 -5.80 8.15 -12.75
C ALA A 64 -5.80 6.94 -11.81
N ALA A 65 -5.81 7.17 -10.50
CA ALA A 65 -5.89 6.11 -9.49
C ALA A 65 -7.20 5.31 -9.61
N SER A 66 -8.33 5.97 -9.88
CA SER A 66 -9.62 5.32 -10.08
C SER A 66 -9.61 4.39 -11.30
N VAL A 67 -9.04 4.83 -12.42
CA VAL A 67 -8.89 4.00 -13.63
C VAL A 67 -7.95 2.83 -13.37
N ALA A 68 -6.81 3.07 -12.71
CA ALA A 68 -5.86 2.03 -12.34
C ALA A 68 -6.50 0.97 -11.44
N ALA A 69 -7.25 1.40 -10.42
CA ALA A 69 -7.92 0.49 -9.49
C ALA A 69 -8.95 -0.40 -10.18
N ARG A 70 -9.77 0.17 -11.08
CA ARG A 70 -10.78 -0.58 -11.83
C ARG A 70 -10.21 -1.53 -12.87
N SER A 71 -8.97 -1.35 -13.30
CA SER A 71 -8.33 -2.22 -14.29
C SER A 71 -8.08 -3.66 -13.81
N GLY A 72 -8.09 -3.90 -12.50
CA GLY A 72 -7.76 -5.19 -11.90
C GLY A 72 -6.29 -5.62 -12.08
N ARG A 73 -5.44 -4.73 -12.62
CA ARG A 73 -4.04 -5.03 -12.91
C ARG A 73 -3.12 -4.84 -11.71
N TRP A 74 -3.53 -4.04 -10.73
CA TRP A 74 -2.69 -3.56 -9.64
C TRP A 74 -3.18 -4.03 -8.29
N ASP A 75 -2.25 -4.44 -7.45
CA ASP A 75 -2.51 -4.88 -6.08
C ASP A 75 -2.41 -3.70 -5.09
N ALA A 76 -1.71 -2.64 -5.47
CA ALA A 76 -1.60 -1.40 -4.71
C ALA A 76 -1.28 -0.22 -5.64
N ILE A 77 -1.69 0.97 -5.24
CA ILE A 77 -1.43 2.24 -5.91
C ILE A 77 -0.65 3.12 -4.93
N VAL A 78 0.34 3.88 -5.42
CA VAL A 78 1.02 4.93 -4.65
C VAL A 78 0.87 6.23 -5.42
N ALA A 79 0.15 7.19 -4.86
CA ALA A 79 -0.05 8.52 -5.44
C ALA A 79 0.99 9.48 -4.88
N LEU A 80 1.77 10.10 -5.76
CA LEU A 80 2.91 10.95 -5.41
C LEU A 80 2.73 12.35 -6.02
N GLY A 81 2.81 13.37 -5.19
CA GLY A 81 2.64 14.75 -5.62
C GLY A 81 3.16 15.73 -4.57
N ALA A 82 3.22 17.00 -4.94
CA ALA A 82 3.55 18.08 -4.02
C ALA A 82 2.68 19.31 -4.32
N VAL A 83 1.95 19.74 -3.32
CA VAL A 83 1.14 20.95 -3.31
C VAL A 83 1.79 21.94 -2.36
N ILE A 84 2.41 22.96 -2.90
CA ILE A 84 3.12 24.00 -2.14
C ILE A 84 2.24 25.25 -2.18
N ARG A 85 2.07 25.90 -1.02
CA ARG A 85 1.27 27.11 -0.91
C ARG A 85 1.84 28.21 -1.81
N GLY A 86 0.97 28.74 -2.67
CA GLY A 86 1.24 29.93 -3.47
C GLY A 86 0.58 31.17 -2.87
N GLU A 87 0.40 32.20 -3.70
CA GLU A 87 -0.21 33.47 -3.30
C GLU A 87 -1.74 33.41 -3.11
N THR A 88 -2.39 32.36 -3.61
CA THR A 88 -3.85 32.17 -3.55
C THR A 88 -4.22 30.91 -2.81
N ASP A 89 -5.50 30.80 -2.40
CA ASP A 89 -6.02 29.62 -1.70
C ASP A 89 -6.24 28.41 -2.63
N HIS A 90 -5.84 28.51 -3.90
CA HIS A 90 -5.94 27.41 -4.88
C HIS A 90 -5.32 26.11 -4.36
N TYR A 91 -4.18 26.21 -3.66
CA TYR A 91 -3.49 25.04 -3.10
C TYR A 91 -4.35 24.25 -2.12
N GLU A 92 -5.24 24.90 -1.34
CA GLU A 92 -6.12 24.22 -0.40
C GLU A 92 -7.16 23.37 -1.11
N HIS A 93 -7.73 23.90 -2.21
CA HIS A 93 -8.68 23.16 -3.04
C HIS A 93 -8.04 21.93 -3.65
N ILE A 94 -6.85 22.10 -4.26
CA ILE A 94 -6.11 20.97 -4.85
C ILE A 94 -5.76 19.91 -3.80
N ALA A 95 -5.23 20.31 -2.65
CA ALA A 95 -4.85 19.38 -1.58
C ALA A 95 -6.05 18.61 -1.04
N ARG A 96 -7.17 19.30 -0.82
CA ARG A 96 -8.41 18.70 -0.31
C ARG A 96 -8.98 17.68 -1.29
N GLU A 97 -9.14 18.08 -2.56
CA GLU A 97 -9.72 17.21 -3.58
C GLU A 97 -8.82 16.02 -3.91
N ALA A 98 -7.49 16.20 -3.94
CA ALA A 98 -6.57 15.09 -4.10
C ALA A 98 -6.71 14.07 -2.95
N ALA A 99 -6.72 14.54 -1.71
CA ALA A 99 -6.86 13.68 -0.54
C ALA A 99 -8.23 12.97 -0.48
N ALA A 100 -9.31 13.71 -0.67
CA ALA A 100 -10.68 13.17 -0.65
C ALA A 100 -10.90 12.17 -1.77
N GLY A 101 -10.46 12.50 -3.00
CA GLY A 101 -10.60 11.64 -4.16
C GLY A 101 -9.80 10.36 -4.06
N LEU A 102 -8.54 10.41 -3.62
CA LEU A 102 -7.71 9.21 -3.43
C LEU A 102 -8.27 8.31 -2.31
N ALA A 103 -8.78 8.91 -1.22
CA ALA A 103 -9.45 8.16 -0.17
C ALA A 103 -10.75 7.50 -0.66
N ALA A 104 -11.53 8.15 -1.52
CA ALA A 104 -12.71 7.57 -2.16
C ALA A 104 -12.32 6.37 -3.04
N VAL A 105 -11.30 6.51 -3.90
CA VAL A 105 -10.79 5.42 -4.74
C VAL A 105 -10.44 4.19 -3.90
N ALA A 106 -9.70 4.38 -2.81
CA ALA A 106 -9.30 3.26 -1.94
C ALA A 106 -10.51 2.52 -1.35
N ARG A 107 -11.52 3.26 -0.85
CA ARG A 107 -12.73 2.67 -0.25
C ARG A 107 -13.60 1.95 -1.27
N GLU A 108 -13.85 2.57 -2.41
CA GLU A 108 -14.78 2.06 -3.43
C GLU A 108 -14.21 0.84 -4.17
N SER A 109 -12.92 0.87 -4.49
CA SER A 109 -12.26 -0.21 -5.23
C SER A 109 -11.74 -1.33 -4.33
N SER A 110 -11.54 -1.06 -3.04
CA SER A 110 -10.81 -1.92 -2.13
C SER A 110 -9.38 -2.24 -2.61
N VAL A 111 -8.77 -1.34 -3.41
CA VAL A 111 -7.36 -1.35 -3.77
C VAL A 111 -6.64 -0.33 -2.87
N PRO A 112 -5.60 -0.72 -2.13
CA PRO A 112 -4.86 0.20 -1.29
C PRO A 112 -4.25 1.36 -2.07
N VAL A 113 -4.42 2.57 -1.56
CA VAL A 113 -3.79 3.78 -2.10
C VAL A 113 -2.85 4.34 -1.03
N GLY A 114 -1.55 4.32 -1.30
CA GLY A 114 -0.54 5.02 -0.51
C GLY A 114 -0.56 6.51 -0.84
N PHE A 115 -0.83 7.33 0.15
CA PHE A 115 -0.95 8.77 0.00
C PHE A 115 0.41 9.45 0.21
N GLY A 116 1.10 9.77 -0.89
CA GLY A 116 2.39 10.46 -0.90
C GLY A 116 2.29 11.86 -1.51
N VAL A 117 1.14 12.55 -1.32
CA VAL A 117 0.94 13.93 -1.75
C VAL A 117 1.29 14.86 -0.61
N LEU A 118 2.39 15.60 -0.78
CA LEU A 118 2.80 16.62 0.18
C LEU A 118 1.90 17.84 0.08
N THR A 119 1.52 18.40 1.23
CA THR A 119 0.87 19.70 1.36
C THR A 119 1.68 20.52 2.35
N VAL A 120 2.35 21.56 1.88
CA VAL A 120 3.27 22.36 2.68
C VAL A 120 3.12 23.85 2.39
N SER A 121 3.43 24.68 3.39
CA SER A 121 3.46 26.14 3.23
C SER A 121 4.75 26.65 2.60
N GLU A 122 5.85 25.91 2.75
CA GLU A 122 7.17 26.30 2.30
C GLU A 122 7.83 25.21 1.46
N GLU A 123 8.52 25.60 0.39
CA GLU A 123 9.20 24.68 -0.51
C GLU A 123 10.30 23.87 0.20
N ALA A 124 11.02 24.48 1.15
CA ALA A 124 12.02 23.80 1.96
C ALA A 124 11.46 22.59 2.71
N HIS A 125 10.21 22.68 3.18
CA HIS A 125 9.54 21.57 3.84
C HIS A 125 9.20 20.43 2.87
N ALA A 126 8.91 20.73 1.60
CA ALA A 126 8.71 19.73 0.57
C ALA A 126 10.00 18.98 0.27
N HIS A 127 11.09 19.72 0.05
CA HIS A 127 12.42 19.15 -0.19
C HIS A 127 12.89 18.25 0.94
N ALA A 128 12.73 18.68 2.20
CA ALA A 128 13.11 17.87 3.35
C ALA A 128 12.36 16.54 3.41
N ARG A 129 11.06 16.51 3.03
CA ARG A 129 10.22 15.32 3.02
C ARG A 129 10.39 14.40 1.81
N ALA A 130 11.00 14.94 0.75
CA ALA A 130 11.35 14.20 -0.45
C ALA A 130 12.83 13.77 -0.49
N ALA A 131 13.63 14.24 0.46
CA ALA A 131 15.05 13.90 0.55
C ALA A 131 15.25 12.38 0.76
N PRO A 132 16.38 11.81 0.30
CA PRO A 132 16.73 10.42 0.58
C PRO A 132 16.80 10.16 2.08
N GLY A 133 16.29 9.00 2.52
CA GLY A 133 16.38 8.60 3.92
C GLY A 133 15.09 7.99 4.48
N PRO A 134 15.08 7.66 5.78
CA PRO A 134 13.96 6.96 6.41
C PRO A 134 12.67 7.79 6.46
N ASP A 135 12.79 9.11 6.46
CA ASP A 135 11.67 10.05 6.59
C ASP A 135 11.07 10.48 5.22
N ASN A 136 11.58 9.91 4.13
CA ASN A 136 11.04 10.17 2.79
C ASN A 136 9.56 9.75 2.71
N LYS A 137 8.68 10.70 2.38
CA LYS A 137 7.23 10.48 2.38
C LYS A 137 6.73 9.62 1.22
N GLY A 138 7.46 9.54 0.12
CA GLY A 138 7.20 8.56 -0.93
C GLY A 138 7.47 7.12 -0.45
N ALA A 139 8.57 6.92 0.27
CA ALA A 139 8.89 5.64 0.89
C ALA A 139 7.84 5.23 1.95
N GLU A 140 7.37 6.18 2.75
CA GLU A 140 6.32 5.94 3.74
C GLU A 140 5.01 5.52 3.07
N ALA A 141 4.59 6.24 2.01
CA ALA A 141 3.39 5.92 1.25
C ALA A 141 3.46 4.52 0.60
N ALA A 142 4.62 4.16 0.04
CA ALA A 142 4.83 2.83 -0.54
C ALA A 142 4.73 1.72 0.52
N ARG A 143 5.34 1.91 1.70
CA ARG A 143 5.24 0.95 2.82
C ARG A 143 3.79 0.78 3.28
N ALA A 144 3.04 1.88 3.42
CA ALA A 144 1.63 1.85 3.82
C ALA A 144 0.76 1.10 2.80
N ALA A 145 0.95 1.37 1.50
CA ALA A 145 0.22 0.67 0.43
C ALA A 145 0.48 -0.84 0.44
N VAL A 146 1.74 -1.27 0.55
CA VAL A 146 2.13 -2.68 0.59
C VAL A 146 1.59 -3.38 1.85
N ALA A 147 1.74 -2.76 3.02
CA ALA A 147 1.23 -3.32 4.27
C ALA A 147 -0.29 -3.54 4.21
N THR A 148 -1.02 -2.54 3.69
CA THR A 148 -2.48 -2.61 3.51
C THR A 148 -2.86 -3.69 2.49
N ALA A 149 -2.14 -3.81 1.36
CA ALA A 149 -2.39 -4.86 0.36
C ALA A 149 -2.24 -6.26 0.96
N ARG A 150 -1.21 -6.48 1.77
CA ARG A 150 -1.00 -7.75 2.48
C ARG A 150 -2.12 -8.04 3.47
N LEU A 151 -2.52 -7.05 4.25
CA LEU A 151 -3.63 -7.18 5.18
C LEU A 151 -4.92 -7.57 4.44
N LEU A 152 -5.28 -6.84 3.37
CA LEU A 152 -6.50 -7.13 2.60
C LEU A 152 -6.46 -8.52 1.95
N ARG A 153 -5.31 -8.98 1.46
CA ARG A 153 -5.15 -10.36 0.99
C ARG A 153 -5.42 -11.37 2.10
N SER A 154 -4.92 -11.14 3.31
CA SER A 154 -5.15 -12.03 4.45
C SER A 154 -6.62 -12.07 4.88
N LEU A 155 -7.30 -10.92 4.87
CA LEU A 155 -8.72 -10.81 5.22
C LEU A 155 -9.63 -11.50 4.18
N ARG A 156 -9.22 -11.51 2.90
CA ARG A 156 -9.94 -12.18 1.81
C ARG A 156 -9.64 -13.68 1.72
N ALA A 157 -8.54 -14.14 2.29
CA ALA A 157 -8.22 -15.56 2.33
C ALA A 157 -9.25 -16.30 3.19
N LYS A 158 -9.88 -17.36 2.65
CA LYS A 158 -10.74 -18.22 3.45
C LYS A 158 -9.93 -18.81 4.62
N PRO A 159 -10.50 -18.88 5.84
CA PRO A 159 -9.80 -19.51 6.95
C PRO A 159 -9.39 -20.93 6.54
N ALA A 160 -8.15 -21.29 6.78
CA ALA A 160 -7.66 -22.64 6.53
C ALA A 160 -8.59 -23.60 7.27
N ARG A 161 -9.19 -24.55 6.54
CA ARG A 161 -10.07 -25.57 7.13
C ARG A 161 -9.26 -26.28 8.21
N ALA A 162 -9.69 -26.18 9.46
CA ALA A 162 -9.06 -26.88 10.57
C ALA A 162 -8.85 -28.35 10.18
N PRO A 163 -7.68 -28.96 10.44
CA PRO A 163 -7.46 -30.35 10.13
C PRO A 163 -8.55 -31.16 10.83
N ARG A 164 -9.33 -31.93 10.03
CA ARG A 164 -10.34 -32.85 10.58
C ARG A 164 -9.61 -33.74 11.57
N ALA A 165 -9.98 -33.65 12.85
CA ALA A 165 -9.49 -34.56 13.88
C ALA A 165 -9.68 -35.97 13.35
N ARG A 166 -8.59 -36.71 13.16
CA ARG A 166 -8.65 -38.14 12.81
C ARG A 166 -9.46 -38.81 13.91
N ALA A 167 -10.66 -39.25 13.56
CA ALA A 167 -11.48 -40.10 14.44
C ALA A 167 -10.58 -41.24 14.93
N ARG A 168 -10.26 -41.24 16.22
CA ARG A 168 -9.60 -42.37 16.87
C ARG A 168 -10.45 -43.59 16.62
N ARG A 169 -10.01 -44.49 15.74
CA ARG A 169 -10.62 -45.81 15.59
C ARG A 169 -10.63 -46.43 16.98
N ARG A 170 -11.80 -46.58 17.58
CA ARG A 170 -11.97 -47.36 18.80
C ARG A 170 -11.52 -48.78 18.46
N ARG A 171 -10.50 -49.29 19.16
CA ARG A 171 -10.12 -50.70 19.13
C ARG A 171 -11.33 -51.48 19.61
N PRO A 172 -11.75 -52.58 18.92
CA PRO A 172 -12.80 -53.46 19.44
C PRO A 172 -12.32 -54.14 20.73
N ALA A 173 -13.18 -54.12 21.74
CA ALA A 173 -12.93 -54.79 23.03
C ALA A 173 -12.71 -56.30 22.81
N ALA A 174 -11.64 -56.82 23.41
CA ALA A 174 -11.34 -58.25 23.41
C ALA A 174 -12.48 -59.02 24.09
N ARG A 175 -13.03 -60.02 23.42
CA ARG A 175 -14.03 -60.97 23.98
C ARG A 175 -13.37 -61.78 25.11
N PRO A 176 -14.04 -61.98 26.26
CA PRO A 176 -13.55 -62.84 27.32
C PRO A 176 -13.60 -64.33 26.87
N ARG A 177 -12.50 -65.03 27.05
CA ARG A 177 -12.42 -66.47 26.84
C ARG A 177 -13.25 -67.17 27.89
N GLY A 178 -14.33 -67.93 27.47
CA GLY A 178 -15.11 -68.80 28.32
C GLY A 178 -14.23 -69.90 28.89
N LYS A 179 -14.38 -70.16 30.21
CA LYS A 179 -13.82 -71.32 30.87
C LYS A 179 -14.73 -72.50 30.51
N ILE A 180 -14.10 -73.55 30.00
CA ILE A 180 -14.72 -74.87 29.85
C ILE A 180 -14.45 -75.66 31.17
N VAL A 181 -15.51 -76.15 31.80
CA VAL A 181 -15.46 -77.17 32.86
C VAL A 181 -15.59 -78.50 32.21
#